data_7fa03b77ff8ebd535d2cdc8932034bc8
#
_entry.id   7fa03b77ff8ebd535d2cdc8932034bc8
#
_cell.length_a   1.000
_cell.length_b   1.000
_cell.length_c   1.000
_cell.angle_alpha   90.00
_cell.angle_beta   90.00
_cell.angle_gamma   90.00
#
_symmetry.space_group_name_H-M   'P 1'
#
loop_
_entity.id
_entity.type
_entity.pdbx_description
1 polymer ?
#
loop_
_entity_poly.entity_id
_entity_poly.type
_entity_poly.pdbx_seq_one_letter_code
_entity_poly.pdbx_strand_id
1 'polypeptide(L)'
;MSYFPVMIDLNQKQVLIIGGQKTALRKANQLKQFGADIHIISETICDSLRSYPYEIRSVKPTDIDTRYDLIIAATNQRKVNAWIAQKCKQERILVNVVDDPALCTFIFPAIVKQDDVIIGISSSGKSPLLTQWIKAQIQSVLPPSLGSINTAMGIYRKKLLRSIHDPSQRKIALQTKLAELFREAKND
;
A
#
# COMPACT_ATOMS: atom_id res chain seq x y z
N MET A 1 -12.30 16.24 4.13
CA MET A 1 -12.48 14.90 3.53
C MET A 1 -12.35 13.87 4.63
N SER A 2 -13.15 12.81 4.59
CA SER A 2 -13.11 11.72 5.55
C SER A 2 -12.72 10.44 4.79
N TYR A 3 -11.55 9.84 5.11
CA TYR A 3 -11.09 8.62 4.46
C TYR A 3 -11.40 7.42 5.35
N PHE A 4 -11.97 6.37 4.75
CA PHE A 4 -12.17 5.08 5.39
C PHE A 4 -10.98 4.16 5.08
N PRO A 5 -10.33 3.55 6.09
CA PRO A 5 -9.20 2.65 5.85
C PRO A 5 -9.67 1.31 5.28
N VAL A 6 -9.13 0.96 4.12
CA VAL A 6 -9.35 -0.35 3.49
C VAL A 6 -8.01 -0.94 3.06
N MET A 7 -7.91 -2.25 3.02
CA MET A 7 -6.81 -2.98 2.40
C MET A 7 -7.25 -3.44 1.00
N ILE A 8 -6.47 -3.09 -0.01
CA ILE A 8 -6.72 -3.45 -1.41
C ILE A 8 -5.70 -4.53 -1.80
N ASP A 9 -6.17 -5.64 -2.34
CA ASP A 9 -5.31 -6.63 -2.96
C ASP A 9 -4.79 -6.07 -4.28
N LEU A 10 -3.49 -5.84 -4.35
CA LEU A 10 -2.80 -5.33 -5.54
C LEU A 10 -2.07 -6.44 -6.30
N ASN A 11 -2.15 -7.68 -5.87
CA ASN A 11 -1.46 -8.78 -6.55
C ASN A 11 -1.97 -8.91 -7.99
N GLN A 12 -1.06 -8.79 -8.96
CA GLN A 12 -1.35 -8.80 -10.41
C GLN A 12 -2.31 -7.68 -10.89
N LYS A 13 -2.54 -6.64 -10.09
CA LYS A 13 -3.35 -5.49 -10.48
C LYS A 13 -2.57 -4.53 -11.37
N GLN A 14 -3.23 -4.05 -12.41
CA GLN A 14 -2.63 -3.13 -13.38
C GLN A 14 -2.59 -1.71 -12.84
N VAL A 15 -1.42 -1.14 -12.71
CA VAL A 15 -1.21 0.22 -12.20
C VAL A 15 -0.48 1.07 -13.21
N LEU A 16 -1.10 2.19 -13.61
CA LEU A 16 -0.45 3.19 -14.45
C LEU A 16 0.13 4.31 -13.59
N ILE A 17 1.40 4.62 -13.81
CA ILE A 17 2.05 5.80 -13.22
C ILE A 17 2.36 6.79 -14.35
N ILE A 18 1.79 7.99 -14.25
CA ILE A 18 2.02 9.07 -15.21
C ILE A 18 2.97 10.07 -14.56
N GLY A 19 4.22 10.07 -15.04
CA GLY A 19 5.34 10.81 -14.49
C GLY A 19 6.59 9.95 -14.33
N GLY A 20 7.80 10.52 -14.48
CA GLY A 20 9.04 9.77 -14.59
C GLY A 20 10.15 10.18 -13.62
N GLN A 21 9.83 10.91 -12.54
CA GLN A 21 10.81 11.44 -11.60
C GLN A 21 10.81 10.69 -10.25
N LYS A 22 11.59 11.16 -9.28
CA LYS A 22 11.79 10.53 -7.97
C LYS A 22 10.47 10.15 -7.23
N THR A 23 9.43 10.96 -7.39
CA THR A 23 8.14 10.69 -6.75
C THR A 23 7.44 9.50 -7.40
N ALA A 24 7.45 9.40 -8.72
CA ALA A 24 6.94 8.24 -9.46
C ALA A 24 7.70 6.97 -9.06
N LEU A 25 9.03 7.03 -8.97
CA LEU A 25 9.88 5.91 -8.51
C LEU A 25 9.49 5.45 -7.10
N ARG A 26 9.33 6.37 -6.17
CA ARG A 26 8.92 6.03 -4.79
C ARG A 26 7.56 5.31 -4.77
N LYS A 27 6.61 5.75 -5.60
CA LYS A 27 5.29 5.11 -5.72
C LYS A 27 5.38 3.74 -6.39
N ALA A 28 6.16 3.62 -7.46
CA ALA A 28 6.40 2.34 -8.13
C ALA A 28 7.01 1.31 -7.16
N ASN A 29 8.09 1.67 -6.46
CA ASN A 29 8.73 0.78 -5.48
C ASN A 29 7.78 0.39 -4.34
N GLN A 30 6.94 1.31 -3.87
CA GLN A 30 5.96 1.01 -2.84
C GLN A 30 4.90 0.02 -3.32
N LEU A 31 4.33 0.22 -4.50
CA LEU A 31 3.27 -0.65 -5.06
C LEU A 31 3.81 -2.02 -5.47
N LYS A 32 5.05 -2.09 -5.96
CA LYS A 32 5.72 -3.35 -6.32
C LYS A 32 5.82 -4.33 -5.14
N GLN A 33 5.99 -3.83 -3.91
CA GLN A 33 6.03 -4.65 -2.69
C GLN A 33 4.70 -5.37 -2.40
N PHE A 34 3.62 -4.98 -3.07
CA PHE A 34 2.28 -5.57 -2.95
C PHE A 34 1.87 -6.35 -4.21
N GLY A 35 2.83 -6.64 -5.10
CA GLY A 35 2.58 -7.47 -6.28
C GLY A 35 1.90 -6.77 -7.45
N ALA A 36 1.84 -5.42 -7.45
CA ALA A 36 1.26 -4.67 -8.57
C ALA A 36 2.11 -4.79 -9.84
N ASP A 37 1.43 -4.90 -10.98
CA ASP A 37 2.01 -4.78 -12.31
C ASP A 37 1.98 -3.31 -12.73
N ILE A 38 3.17 -2.73 -12.86
CA ILE A 38 3.34 -1.28 -13.02
C ILE A 38 3.75 -0.97 -14.44
N HIS A 39 3.03 -0.05 -15.07
CA HIS A 39 3.35 0.57 -16.33
C HIS A 39 3.57 2.08 -16.15
N ILE A 40 4.54 2.68 -16.84
CA ILE A 40 4.91 4.08 -16.67
C ILE A 40 4.79 4.82 -18.01
N ILE A 41 4.12 5.96 -18.00
CA ILE A 41 4.10 6.88 -19.15
C ILE A 41 4.65 8.23 -18.69
N SER A 42 5.66 8.74 -19.38
CA SER A 42 6.25 10.04 -19.09
C SER A 42 7.06 10.59 -20.25
N GLU A 43 7.12 11.90 -20.42
CA GLU A 43 7.99 12.56 -21.40
C GLU A 43 9.47 12.44 -21.07
N THR A 44 9.79 12.30 -19.79
CA THR A 44 11.16 12.07 -19.28
C THR A 44 11.11 11.04 -18.17
N ILE A 45 12.14 10.19 -18.10
CA ILE A 45 12.20 9.12 -17.11
C ILE A 45 13.58 9.07 -16.46
N CYS A 46 13.63 8.95 -15.13
CA CYS A 46 14.90 8.74 -14.43
C CYS A 46 15.37 7.28 -14.59
N ASP A 47 16.69 7.06 -14.56
CA ASP A 47 17.28 5.74 -14.85
C ASP A 47 16.75 4.61 -13.99
N SER A 48 16.51 4.87 -12.70
CA SER A 48 15.96 3.86 -11.77
C SER A 48 14.56 3.37 -12.13
N LEU A 49 13.79 4.14 -12.93
CA LEU A 49 12.47 3.71 -13.41
C LEU A 49 12.53 2.84 -14.65
N ARG A 50 13.67 2.77 -15.34
CA ARG A 50 13.86 1.94 -16.55
C ARG A 50 13.77 0.43 -16.29
N SER A 51 13.79 0.03 -15.02
CA SER A 51 13.54 -1.36 -14.61
C SER A 51 12.07 -1.78 -14.65
N TYR A 52 11.16 -0.82 -14.84
CA TYR A 52 9.73 -1.07 -15.03
C TYR A 52 9.36 -0.97 -16.51
N PRO A 53 8.27 -1.59 -16.99
CA PRO A 53 7.70 -1.29 -18.30
C PRO A 53 7.36 0.20 -18.42
N TYR A 54 7.83 0.87 -19.50
CA TYR A 54 7.64 2.31 -19.66
C TYR A 54 7.49 2.73 -21.12
N GLU A 55 6.84 3.88 -21.32
CA GLU A 55 6.78 4.60 -22.59
C GLU A 55 7.24 6.04 -22.40
N ILE A 56 8.16 6.52 -23.28
CA ILE A 56 8.62 7.92 -23.26
C ILE A 56 7.76 8.71 -24.24
N ARG A 57 6.72 9.33 -23.73
CA ARG A 57 5.79 10.18 -24.47
C ARG A 57 4.85 10.94 -23.53
N SER A 58 4.13 11.90 -24.07
CA SER A 58 3.00 12.52 -23.37
C SER A 58 1.86 11.53 -23.17
N VAL A 59 1.15 11.67 -22.06
CA VAL A 59 -0.07 10.92 -21.78
C VAL A 59 -1.20 11.35 -22.73
N LYS A 60 -1.99 10.38 -23.20
CA LYS A 60 -3.15 10.58 -24.08
C LYS A 60 -4.46 10.24 -23.35
N PRO A 61 -5.62 10.75 -23.79
CA PRO A 61 -6.92 10.37 -23.22
C PRO A 61 -7.20 8.87 -23.25
N THR A 62 -6.71 8.16 -24.27
CA THR A 62 -6.84 6.72 -24.47
C THR A 62 -5.97 5.88 -23.53
N ASP A 63 -5.03 6.50 -22.82
CA ASP A 63 -4.21 5.78 -21.82
C ASP A 63 -4.97 5.59 -20.51
N ILE A 64 -6.01 6.39 -20.25
CA ILE A 64 -6.81 6.33 -19.05
C ILE A 64 -8.09 5.53 -19.35
N ASP A 65 -8.00 4.24 -19.11
CA ASP A 65 -9.09 3.30 -19.35
C ASP A 65 -9.18 2.22 -18.25
N THR A 66 -10.24 1.43 -18.29
CA THR A 66 -10.60 0.45 -17.27
C THR A 66 -9.69 -0.78 -17.21
N ARG A 67 -8.68 -0.91 -18.08
CA ARG A 67 -7.64 -1.94 -17.92
C ARG A 67 -6.76 -1.68 -16.69
N TYR A 68 -6.70 -0.42 -16.21
CA TYR A 68 -5.96 -0.07 -14.99
C TYR A 68 -6.89 -0.04 -13.80
N ASP A 69 -6.53 -0.77 -12.74
CA ASP A 69 -7.23 -0.76 -11.45
C ASP A 69 -6.94 0.55 -10.68
N LEU A 70 -5.76 1.16 -10.94
CA LEU A 70 -5.26 2.29 -10.17
C LEU A 70 -4.33 3.16 -11.03
N ILE A 71 -4.48 4.49 -10.95
CA ILE A 71 -3.64 5.44 -11.66
C ILE A 71 -3.00 6.42 -10.69
N ILE A 72 -1.70 6.68 -10.89
CA ILE A 72 -0.92 7.66 -10.12
C ILE A 72 -0.56 8.81 -11.06
N ALA A 73 -1.07 10.01 -10.79
CA ALA A 73 -0.67 11.24 -11.47
C ALA A 73 0.49 11.91 -10.70
N ALA A 74 1.70 11.77 -11.22
CA ALA A 74 2.94 12.22 -10.61
C ALA A 74 3.77 13.10 -11.54
N THR A 75 3.10 13.89 -12.41
CA THR A 75 3.77 14.86 -13.26
C THR A 75 4.04 16.18 -12.49
N ASN A 76 4.94 17.00 -12.98
CA ASN A 76 5.18 18.36 -12.47
C ASN A 76 4.15 19.39 -12.99
N GLN A 77 3.19 18.98 -13.81
CA GLN A 77 2.19 19.85 -14.43
C GLN A 77 0.83 19.67 -13.75
N ARG A 78 0.47 20.60 -12.84
CA ARG A 78 -0.79 20.51 -12.08
C ARG A 78 -2.04 20.41 -12.98
N LYS A 79 -2.04 21.09 -14.14
CA LYS A 79 -3.17 21.02 -15.10
C LYS A 79 -3.32 19.62 -15.69
N VAL A 80 -2.21 18.95 -16.03
CA VAL A 80 -2.21 17.57 -16.53
C VAL A 80 -2.72 16.62 -15.44
N ASN A 81 -2.20 16.76 -14.22
CA ASN A 81 -2.63 15.93 -13.10
C ASN A 81 -4.13 16.09 -12.78
N ALA A 82 -4.66 17.32 -12.84
CA ALA A 82 -6.09 17.59 -12.63
C ALA A 82 -6.96 16.96 -13.73
N TRP A 83 -6.52 17.06 -14.98
CA TRP A 83 -7.20 16.42 -16.11
C TRP A 83 -7.21 14.88 -15.97
N ILE A 84 -6.06 14.26 -15.60
CA ILE A 84 -5.96 12.84 -15.33
C ILE A 84 -6.99 12.43 -14.25
N ALA A 85 -7.00 13.19 -13.13
CA ALA A 85 -7.93 12.91 -12.03
C ALA A 85 -9.41 13.00 -12.45
N GLN A 86 -9.76 14.01 -13.25
CA GLN A 86 -11.11 14.16 -13.78
C GLN A 86 -11.48 12.96 -14.66
N LYS A 87 -10.60 12.55 -15.57
CA LYS A 87 -10.82 11.41 -16.46
C LYS A 87 -10.97 10.10 -15.66
N CYS A 88 -10.08 9.85 -14.70
CA CYS A 88 -10.18 8.69 -13.81
C CYS A 88 -11.51 8.62 -13.06
N LYS A 89 -12.00 9.78 -12.54
CA LYS A 89 -13.31 9.84 -11.86
C LYS A 89 -14.48 9.49 -12.80
N GLN A 90 -14.42 9.94 -14.06
CA GLN A 90 -15.43 9.58 -15.07
C GLN A 90 -15.45 8.08 -15.36
N GLU A 91 -14.28 7.46 -15.48
CA GLU A 91 -14.10 6.02 -15.73
C GLU A 91 -14.19 5.15 -14.45
N ARG A 92 -14.40 5.76 -13.27
CA ARG A 92 -14.44 5.09 -11.95
C ARG A 92 -13.15 4.36 -11.59
N ILE A 93 -12.01 4.84 -12.08
CA ILE A 93 -10.68 4.32 -11.76
C ILE A 93 -10.16 5.00 -10.50
N LEU A 94 -9.54 4.24 -9.59
CA LEU A 94 -8.90 4.82 -8.42
C LEU A 94 -7.71 5.69 -8.83
N VAL A 95 -7.67 6.93 -8.33
CA VAL A 95 -6.60 7.87 -8.67
C VAL A 95 -5.97 8.52 -7.45
N ASN A 96 -4.65 8.55 -7.44
CA ASN A 96 -3.86 9.37 -6.53
C ASN A 96 -3.10 10.44 -7.31
N VAL A 97 -3.30 11.68 -6.93
CA VAL A 97 -2.56 12.84 -7.45
C VAL A 97 -1.54 13.25 -6.41
N VAL A 98 -0.27 13.26 -6.81
CA VAL A 98 0.81 13.63 -5.91
C VAL A 98 0.66 15.10 -5.50
N ASP A 99 0.79 15.34 -4.19
CA ASP A 99 0.73 16.65 -3.54
C ASP A 99 -0.60 17.43 -3.73
N ASP A 100 -1.67 16.76 -4.23
CA ASP A 100 -3.00 17.38 -4.36
C ASP A 100 -4.12 16.43 -3.86
N PRO A 101 -4.32 16.33 -2.54
CA PRO A 101 -5.32 15.43 -1.94
C PRO A 101 -6.76 15.70 -2.40
N ALA A 102 -7.08 16.94 -2.81
CA ALA A 102 -8.42 17.31 -3.29
C ALA A 102 -8.80 16.60 -4.60
N LEU A 103 -7.82 16.23 -5.39
CA LEU A 103 -8.01 15.51 -6.65
C LEU A 103 -8.00 13.98 -6.48
N CYS A 104 -7.56 13.48 -5.33
CA CYS A 104 -7.43 12.04 -5.06
C CYS A 104 -8.77 11.37 -4.78
N THR A 105 -8.95 10.12 -5.21
CA THR A 105 -10.00 9.22 -4.73
C THR A 105 -9.51 8.31 -3.60
N PHE A 106 -8.20 8.12 -3.47
CA PHE A 106 -7.54 7.46 -2.34
C PHE A 106 -6.20 8.14 -2.02
N ILE A 107 -5.71 7.93 -0.81
CA ILE A 107 -4.39 8.44 -0.38
C ILE A 107 -3.49 7.31 0.08
N PHE A 108 -2.18 7.49 -0.07
CA PHE A 108 -1.19 6.56 0.47
C PHE A 108 -0.98 6.83 1.96
N PRO A 109 -1.15 5.84 2.84
CA PRO A 109 -0.73 5.94 4.23
C PRO A 109 0.79 5.82 4.36
N ALA A 110 1.34 6.21 5.50
CA ALA A 110 2.64 5.68 5.93
C ALA A 110 2.44 4.20 6.32
N ILE A 111 3.33 3.31 5.86
CA ILE A 111 3.17 1.87 6.01
C ILE A 111 4.29 1.30 6.86
N VAL A 112 3.93 0.49 7.86
CA VAL A 112 4.81 -0.50 8.49
C VAL A 112 4.42 -1.86 7.93
N LYS A 113 5.39 -2.61 7.41
CA LYS A 113 5.19 -3.93 6.85
C LYS A 113 6.23 -4.89 7.40
N GLN A 114 5.77 -6.00 7.98
CA GLN A 114 6.59 -7.15 8.35
C GLN A 114 5.89 -8.40 7.84
N ASP A 115 6.37 -8.94 6.73
CA ASP A 115 5.74 -10.00 5.95
C ASP A 115 4.26 -9.66 5.64
N ASP A 116 3.30 -10.45 6.14
CA ASP A 116 1.86 -10.24 5.95
C ASP A 116 1.22 -9.29 6.98
N VAL A 117 1.98 -8.84 7.98
CA VAL A 117 1.47 -7.84 8.94
C VAL A 117 1.67 -6.44 8.35
N ILE A 118 0.57 -5.73 8.16
CA ILE A 118 0.55 -4.40 7.55
C ILE A 118 -0.18 -3.44 8.47
N ILE A 119 0.44 -2.28 8.73
CA ILE A 119 -0.15 -1.18 9.50
C ILE A 119 -0.10 0.07 8.63
N GLY A 120 -1.27 0.61 8.31
CA GLY A 120 -1.42 1.87 7.58
C GLY A 120 -1.70 3.03 8.53
N ILE A 121 -0.94 4.13 8.43
CA ILE A 121 -1.06 5.30 9.30
C ILE A 121 -1.34 6.52 8.45
N SER A 122 -2.42 7.25 8.77
CA SER A 122 -2.82 8.44 8.02
C SER A 122 -3.24 9.57 8.96
N SER A 123 -2.86 10.80 8.61
CA SER A 123 -3.39 12.03 9.19
C SER A 123 -4.37 12.73 8.23
N SER A 124 -4.91 12.01 7.25
CA SER A 124 -5.76 12.57 6.17
C SER A 124 -5.06 13.70 5.39
N GLY A 125 -3.73 13.60 5.24
CA GLY A 125 -2.91 14.59 4.53
C GLY A 125 -2.53 15.83 5.35
N LYS A 126 -2.97 15.95 6.61
CA LYS A 126 -2.73 17.14 7.43
C LYS A 126 -1.30 17.26 7.96
N SER A 127 -0.67 16.15 8.34
CA SER A 127 0.66 16.18 8.94
C SER A 127 1.50 14.95 8.58
N PRO A 128 2.30 15.03 7.50
CA PRO A 128 3.24 13.97 7.15
C PRO A 128 4.25 13.66 8.27
N LEU A 129 4.73 14.69 8.99
CA LEU A 129 5.66 14.52 10.11
C LEU A 129 5.05 13.71 11.25
N LEU A 130 3.78 13.97 11.61
CA LEU A 130 3.08 13.20 12.64
C LEU A 130 2.95 11.73 12.23
N THR A 131 2.60 11.44 10.98
CA THR A 131 2.50 10.05 10.51
C THR A 131 3.85 9.34 10.52
N GLN A 132 4.93 10.01 10.19
CA GLN A 132 6.29 9.44 10.26
C GLN A 132 6.73 9.21 11.72
N TRP A 133 6.42 10.12 12.62
CA TRP A 133 6.70 9.95 14.05
C TRP A 133 5.93 8.74 14.61
N ILE A 134 4.62 8.65 14.35
CA ILE A 134 3.79 7.50 14.78
C ILE A 134 4.35 6.20 14.21
N LYS A 135 4.73 6.19 12.92
CA LYS A 135 5.37 5.04 12.28
C LYS A 135 6.60 4.59 13.04
N ALA A 136 7.51 5.52 13.39
CA ALA A 136 8.73 5.22 14.14
C ALA A 136 8.42 4.64 15.53
N GLN A 137 7.43 5.21 16.25
CA GLN A 137 7.00 4.68 17.56
C GLN A 137 6.45 3.25 17.44
N ILE A 138 5.60 2.98 16.44
CA ILE A 138 5.08 1.64 16.19
C ILE A 138 6.23 0.67 15.90
N GLN A 139 7.15 1.05 15.01
CA GLN A 139 8.29 0.20 14.66
C GLN A 139 9.21 -0.13 15.84
N SER A 140 9.37 0.81 16.80
CA SER A 140 10.23 0.60 17.98
C SER A 140 9.67 -0.40 19.00
N VAL A 141 8.35 -0.64 19.00
CA VAL A 141 7.71 -1.57 19.95
C VAL A 141 7.35 -2.92 19.35
N LEU A 142 7.42 -3.05 18.02
CA LEU A 142 7.13 -4.31 17.35
C LEU A 142 8.39 -5.19 17.30
N PRO A 143 8.29 -6.49 17.66
CA PRO A 143 9.43 -7.39 17.55
C PRO A 143 9.80 -7.63 16.08
N PRO A 144 11.08 -7.82 15.75
CA PRO A 144 11.53 -8.16 14.41
C PRO A 144 10.88 -9.45 13.86
N SER A 145 10.52 -10.37 14.75
CA SER A 145 9.89 -11.67 14.44
C SER A 145 8.37 -11.62 14.24
N LEU A 146 7.74 -10.43 14.15
CA LEU A 146 6.28 -10.30 14.07
C LEU A 146 5.67 -11.07 12.89
N GLY A 147 6.34 -11.10 11.74
CA GLY A 147 5.91 -11.89 10.58
C GLY A 147 5.91 -13.38 10.85
N SER A 148 6.96 -13.90 11.49
CA SER A 148 7.06 -15.30 11.92
C SER A 148 5.99 -15.66 12.96
N ILE A 149 5.72 -14.78 13.92
CA ILE A 149 4.64 -14.93 14.90
C ILE A 149 3.28 -15.03 14.17
N ASN A 150 3.01 -14.15 13.21
CA ASN A 150 1.77 -14.18 12.43
C ASN A 150 1.60 -15.50 11.67
N THR A 151 2.66 -16.00 11.04
CA THR A 151 2.65 -17.28 10.32
C THR A 151 2.38 -18.44 11.27
N ALA A 152 3.06 -18.51 12.42
CA ALA A 152 2.86 -19.53 13.44
C ALA A 152 1.40 -19.52 13.98
N MET A 153 0.86 -18.33 14.25
CA MET A 153 -0.53 -18.16 14.68
C MET A 153 -1.53 -18.61 13.62
N GLY A 154 -1.26 -18.34 12.33
CA GLY A 154 -2.10 -18.80 11.22
C GLY A 154 -2.17 -20.33 11.13
N ILE A 155 -1.03 -21.01 11.26
CA ILE A 155 -0.95 -22.47 11.29
C ILE A 155 -1.69 -23.03 12.50
N TYR A 156 -1.43 -22.47 13.68
CA TYR A 156 -2.06 -22.92 14.93
C TYR A 156 -3.58 -22.74 14.90
N ARG A 157 -4.07 -21.60 14.40
CA ARG A 157 -5.50 -21.35 14.21
C ARG A 157 -6.16 -22.40 13.31
N LYS A 158 -5.54 -22.77 12.18
CA LYS A 158 -6.06 -23.81 11.28
C LYS A 158 -6.15 -25.18 11.99
N LYS A 159 -5.18 -25.54 12.85
CA LYS A 159 -5.19 -26.76 13.67
C LYS A 159 -6.35 -26.75 14.66
N LEU A 160 -6.52 -25.65 15.41
CA LEU A 160 -7.59 -25.52 16.41
C LEU A 160 -8.99 -25.59 15.79
N LEU A 161 -9.20 -25.03 14.60
CA LEU A 161 -10.50 -25.12 13.91
C LEU A 161 -10.93 -26.55 13.61
N ARG A 162 -9.99 -27.51 13.51
CA ARG A 162 -10.26 -28.92 13.26
C ARG A 162 -10.43 -29.72 14.54
N SER A 163 -9.90 -29.25 15.67
CA SER A 163 -9.83 -30.03 16.92
C SER A 163 -10.72 -29.52 18.06
N ILE A 164 -11.07 -28.24 18.05
CA ILE A 164 -11.88 -27.62 19.11
C ILE A 164 -13.12 -26.96 18.49
N HIS A 165 -14.31 -27.45 18.82
CA HIS A 165 -15.57 -26.89 18.28
C HIS A 165 -16.03 -25.64 19.02
N ASP A 166 -15.73 -25.50 20.32
CA ASP A 166 -16.13 -24.36 21.13
C ASP A 166 -15.30 -23.11 20.80
N PRO A 167 -15.94 -22.00 20.36
CA PRO A 167 -15.26 -20.74 20.05
C PRO A 167 -14.52 -20.14 21.25
N SER A 168 -15.05 -20.28 22.47
CA SER A 168 -14.47 -19.71 23.68
C SER A 168 -13.15 -20.40 24.03
N GLN A 169 -13.14 -21.74 23.98
CA GLN A 169 -11.92 -22.53 24.20
C GLN A 169 -10.86 -22.25 23.13
N ARG A 170 -11.27 -22.11 21.85
CA ARG A 170 -10.33 -21.70 20.78
C ARG A 170 -9.70 -20.33 21.04
N LYS A 171 -10.50 -19.37 21.51
CA LYS A 171 -10.00 -18.02 21.85
C LYS A 171 -8.94 -18.09 22.94
N ILE A 172 -9.20 -18.82 24.02
CA ILE A 172 -8.24 -18.99 25.15
C ILE A 172 -6.93 -19.63 24.63
N ALA A 173 -7.03 -20.72 23.88
CA ALA A 173 -5.86 -21.41 23.33
C ALA A 173 -5.02 -20.48 22.40
N LEU A 174 -5.68 -19.66 21.55
CA LEU A 174 -5.00 -18.69 20.70
C LEU A 174 -4.32 -17.59 21.51
N GLN A 175 -4.95 -17.07 22.56
CA GLN A 175 -4.35 -16.06 23.44
C GLN A 175 -3.11 -16.58 24.18
N THR A 176 -3.19 -17.84 24.70
CA THR A 176 -2.05 -18.49 25.36
C THR A 176 -0.88 -18.63 24.40
N LYS A 177 -1.14 -19.17 23.19
CA LYS A 177 -0.08 -19.37 22.18
C LYS A 177 0.54 -18.05 21.73
N LEU A 178 -0.26 -17.00 21.54
CA LEU A 178 0.25 -15.68 21.19
C LEU A 178 1.17 -15.12 22.29
N ALA A 179 0.79 -15.26 23.57
CA ALA A 179 1.60 -14.82 24.68
C ALA A 179 2.93 -15.58 24.82
N GLU A 180 2.94 -16.88 24.48
CA GLU A 180 4.17 -17.70 24.42
C GLU A 180 5.10 -17.16 23.34
N LEU A 181 4.63 -17.00 22.10
CA LEU A 181 5.42 -16.53 20.97
C LEU A 181 6.02 -15.14 21.21
N PHE A 182 5.27 -14.22 21.84
CA PHE A 182 5.82 -12.90 22.21
C PHE A 182 6.85 -12.97 23.34
N ARG A 183 6.78 -13.94 24.26
CA ARG A 183 7.81 -14.15 25.28
C ARG A 183 9.10 -14.69 24.68
N GLU A 184 8.99 -15.68 23.78
CA GLU A 184 10.13 -16.21 23.03
C GLU A 184 10.84 -15.10 22.25
N ALA A 185 10.10 -14.30 21.51
CA ALA A 185 10.62 -13.18 20.72
C ALA A 185 11.27 -12.03 21.51
N LYS A 186 11.12 -11.98 22.82
CA LYS A 186 11.81 -10.98 23.68
C LYS A 186 13.11 -11.50 24.26
N ASN A 187 13.34 -12.80 24.21
CA ASN A 187 14.53 -13.46 24.75
C ASN A 187 15.61 -13.72 23.69
N ASP A 188 15.26 -13.52 22.41
CA ASP A 188 16.15 -13.52 21.25
C ASP A 188 16.62 -12.10 20.92
#